data_8b89b5d8f29e5dd2d9047fc1b0de8354
#
_entry.id   8b89b5d8f29e5dd2d9047fc1b0de8354
#
_cell.length_a   1.000
_cell.length_b   1.000
_cell.length_c   1.000
_cell.angle_alpha   90.00
_cell.angle_beta   90.00
_cell.angle_gamma   90.00
#
_symmetry.space_group_name_H-M   'P 1'
#
loop_
_entity.id
_entity.type
_entity.pdbx_description
1 polymer ?
#
loop_
_entity_poly.entity_id
_entity_poly.type
_entity_poly.pdbx_seq_one_letter_code
_entity_poly.pdbx_strand_id
1 'polypeptide(L)'
;MNQEQNDQLILIAGQSTMGKTASLRNIRNQSKWMYFGTEAGKRIPFKNSFDAYRIADPMQVLEGFDYAIDTPEIEGIIIDSLTFLMEMFESQYVLTAANKQTAWGDYQQFFKTIMQDKVIRFERPVIVIAHTLDVYDETTLSMKTSVPVKGALKGVGIESYFSTVVGAKRMSTKELAAYANPHLKITPQEASLEFKYVFQTLPTKKTTGERIRSPMGMFTPEETFIDNDAQMLLDFLKEYYK
;
A
#
# COMPACT_ATOMS: atom_id res chain seq x y z
N MET A 1 7.82 -20.63 -18.07
CA MET A 1 8.59 -20.23 -16.89
C MET A 1 7.55 -19.71 -15.92
N ASN A 2 7.44 -20.28 -14.73
CA ASN A 2 6.58 -19.70 -13.70
C ASN A 2 7.16 -18.34 -13.33
N GLN A 3 6.40 -17.26 -13.50
CA GLN A 3 6.77 -15.97 -12.97
C GLN A 3 6.76 -16.10 -11.43
N GLU A 4 7.93 -16.04 -10.81
CA GLU A 4 8.07 -16.01 -9.34
C GLU A 4 7.87 -14.60 -8.78
N GLN A 5 7.27 -13.69 -9.56
CA GLN A 5 7.16 -12.25 -9.25
C GLN A 5 5.79 -11.72 -9.67
N ASN A 6 5.29 -10.74 -8.93
CA ASN A 6 4.12 -9.96 -9.29
C ASN A 6 4.55 -8.52 -9.63
N ASP A 7 4.57 -8.19 -10.92
CA ASP A 7 5.03 -6.89 -11.43
C ASP A 7 4.09 -5.74 -11.07
N GLN A 8 2.87 -6.03 -10.62
CA GLN A 8 1.85 -5.04 -10.26
C GLN A 8 1.51 -5.06 -8.77
N LEU A 9 2.52 -5.31 -7.93
CA LEU A 9 2.41 -5.26 -6.47
C LEU A 9 2.81 -3.88 -5.95
N ILE A 10 1.85 -3.16 -5.36
CA ILE A 10 2.02 -1.78 -4.89
C ILE A 10 1.74 -1.69 -3.39
N LEU A 11 2.62 -1.01 -2.64
CA LEU A 11 2.34 -0.52 -1.30
C LEU A 11 2.08 0.98 -1.33
N ILE A 12 0.90 1.41 -0.90
CA ILE A 12 0.54 2.81 -0.67
C ILE A 12 0.64 3.08 0.83
N ALA A 13 1.74 3.70 1.25
CA ALA A 13 2.05 3.96 2.65
C ALA A 13 1.85 5.45 2.99
N GLY A 14 1.41 5.74 4.21
CA GLY A 14 1.26 7.13 4.67
C GLY A 14 0.48 7.25 5.98
N GLN A 15 0.60 8.38 6.64
CA GLN A 15 -0.14 8.67 7.86
C GLN A 15 -1.66 8.66 7.63
N SER A 16 -2.44 8.65 8.71
CA SER A 16 -3.90 8.79 8.60
C SER A 16 -4.27 10.08 7.86
N THR A 17 -5.39 10.07 7.14
CA THR A 17 -5.93 11.22 6.39
C THR A 17 -5.11 11.70 5.18
N MET A 18 -4.05 11.00 4.77
CA MET A 18 -3.22 11.37 3.60
C MET A 18 -3.81 10.90 2.25
N GLY A 19 -5.08 10.51 2.21
CA GLY A 19 -5.76 10.20 0.95
C GLY A 19 -5.49 8.80 0.38
N LYS A 20 -4.93 7.85 1.17
CA LYS A 20 -4.62 6.50 0.72
C LYS A 20 -5.82 5.78 0.08
N THR A 21 -6.90 5.59 0.82
CA THR A 21 -8.13 4.96 0.29
C THR A 21 -8.74 5.78 -0.86
N ALA A 22 -8.70 7.12 -0.77
CA ALA A 22 -9.25 8.00 -1.80
C ALA A 22 -8.52 7.87 -3.15
N SER A 23 -7.26 7.42 -3.17
CA SER A 23 -6.49 7.20 -4.39
C SER A 23 -7.06 6.08 -5.27
N LEU A 24 -7.87 5.20 -4.71
CA LEU A 24 -8.49 4.07 -5.41
C LEU A 24 -9.69 4.48 -6.29
N ARG A 25 -10.15 5.74 -6.20
CA ARG A 25 -11.40 6.20 -6.83
C ARG A 25 -11.46 6.00 -8.35
N ASN A 26 -10.31 6.03 -9.01
CA ASN A 26 -10.19 5.92 -10.46
C ASN A 26 -9.81 4.51 -10.95
N ILE A 27 -9.72 3.52 -10.06
CA ILE A 27 -9.49 2.13 -10.47
C ILE A 27 -10.54 1.73 -11.50
N ARG A 28 -10.10 1.22 -12.64
CA ARG A 28 -10.97 0.74 -13.71
C ARG A 28 -11.59 -0.61 -13.37
N ASN A 29 -12.77 -0.89 -13.90
CA ASN A 29 -13.47 -2.16 -13.70
C ASN A 29 -13.63 -2.54 -12.22
N GLN A 30 -13.96 -1.58 -11.34
CA GLN A 30 -14.01 -1.79 -9.89
C GLN A 30 -14.81 -3.03 -9.47
N SER A 31 -15.87 -3.41 -10.20
CA SER A 31 -16.68 -4.60 -9.92
C SER A 31 -15.94 -5.93 -10.11
N LYS A 32 -14.73 -5.89 -10.69
CA LYS A 32 -13.84 -7.04 -10.84
C LYS A 32 -12.65 -7.00 -9.86
N TRP A 33 -12.71 -6.11 -8.89
CA TRP A 33 -11.70 -5.99 -7.84
C TRP A 33 -12.27 -6.39 -6.50
N MET A 34 -11.62 -7.34 -5.83
CA MET A 34 -11.92 -7.66 -4.44
C MET A 34 -11.28 -6.62 -3.52
N TYR A 35 -12.09 -6.02 -2.67
CA TYR A 35 -11.63 -5.05 -1.67
C TYR A 35 -11.77 -5.62 -0.27
N PHE A 36 -10.66 -5.90 0.39
CA PHE A 36 -10.61 -6.40 1.76
C PHE A 36 -10.50 -5.23 2.73
N GLY A 37 -11.63 -4.81 3.29
CA GLY A 37 -11.71 -3.76 4.31
C GLY A 37 -11.46 -4.33 5.71
N THR A 38 -10.32 -3.99 6.30
CA THR A 38 -9.91 -4.45 7.64
C THR A 38 -10.19 -3.43 8.73
N GLU A 39 -10.50 -2.17 8.36
CA GLU A 39 -10.88 -1.12 9.29
C GLU A 39 -12.38 -1.25 9.63
N ALA A 40 -12.69 -1.73 10.83
CA ALA A 40 -14.07 -1.98 11.26
C ALA A 40 -14.95 -0.73 11.17
N GLY A 41 -16.11 -0.87 10.48
CA GLY A 41 -17.13 0.18 10.40
C GLY A 41 -16.81 1.36 9.47
N LYS A 42 -15.64 1.41 8.87
CA LYS A 42 -15.25 2.47 7.95
C LYS A 42 -15.79 2.20 6.54
N ARG A 43 -16.43 3.20 5.94
CA ARG A 43 -16.88 3.14 4.55
C ARG A 43 -15.81 3.69 3.61
N ILE A 44 -15.75 3.16 2.39
CA ILE A 44 -14.96 3.75 1.31
C ILE A 44 -15.47 5.18 1.06
N PRO A 45 -14.59 6.21 1.04
CA PRO A 45 -14.98 7.62 1.09
C PRO A 45 -15.50 8.19 -0.25
N PHE A 46 -15.78 7.34 -1.23
CA PHE A 46 -16.31 7.71 -2.54
C PHE A 46 -17.30 6.66 -3.06
N LYS A 47 -18.11 7.04 -4.06
CA LYS A 47 -18.97 6.09 -4.77
C LYS A 47 -18.12 5.10 -5.54
N ASN A 48 -18.35 3.82 -5.31
CA ASN A 48 -17.57 2.75 -5.92
C ASN A 48 -18.46 1.53 -6.22
N SER A 49 -17.92 0.60 -6.98
CA SER A 49 -18.54 -0.69 -7.31
C SER A 49 -17.62 -1.88 -6.99
N PHE A 50 -16.65 -1.71 -6.10
CA PHE A 50 -15.78 -2.81 -5.66
C PHE A 50 -16.61 -3.97 -5.09
N ASP A 51 -16.16 -5.19 -5.33
CA ASP A 51 -16.62 -6.36 -4.59
C ASP A 51 -15.98 -6.35 -3.20
N ALA A 52 -16.68 -5.70 -2.25
CA ALA A 52 -16.11 -5.30 -0.97
C ALA A 52 -16.46 -6.28 0.15
N TYR A 53 -15.45 -6.81 0.80
CA TYR A 53 -15.52 -7.74 1.91
C TYR A 53 -15.05 -7.07 3.20
N ARG A 54 -15.89 -7.12 4.23
CA ARG A 54 -15.49 -6.73 5.57
C ARG A 54 -14.75 -7.89 6.23
N ILE A 55 -13.47 -7.71 6.48
CA ILE A 55 -12.64 -8.70 7.15
C ILE A 55 -12.86 -8.60 8.67
N ALA A 56 -13.26 -9.71 9.28
CA ALA A 56 -13.45 -9.86 10.72
C ALA A 56 -12.48 -10.88 11.33
N ASP A 57 -11.91 -11.75 10.49
CA ASP A 57 -10.86 -12.71 10.81
C ASP A 57 -9.76 -12.56 9.75
N PRO A 58 -8.47 -12.38 10.14
CA PRO A 58 -7.39 -12.20 9.17
C PRO A 58 -7.23 -13.38 8.20
N MET A 59 -7.64 -14.60 8.58
CA MET A 59 -7.59 -15.78 7.70
C MET A 59 -8.48 -15.64 6.48
N GLN A 60 -9.55 -14.85 6.55
CA GLN A 60 -10.43 -14.57 5.40
C GLN A 60 -9.68 -13.93 4.21
N VAL A 61 -8.55 -13.23 4.48
CA VAL A 61 -7.72 -12.69 3.40
C VAL A 61 -7.05 -13.81 2.61
N LEU A 62 -6.56 -14.86 3.27
CA LEU A 62 -5.97 -16.01 2.59
C LEU A 62 -7.01 -16.77 1.75
N GLU A 63 -8.21 -17.00 2.31
CA GLU A 63 -9.35 -17.62 1.62
C GLU A 63 -9.78 -16.78 0.40
N GLY A 64 -9.83 -15.45 0.56
CA GLY A 64 -10.16 -14.52 -0.52
C GLY A 64 -9.13 -14.54 -1.65
N PHE A 65 -7.84 -14.67 -1.35
CA PHE A 65 -6.82 -14.88 -2.36
C PHE A 65 -7.00 -16.20 -3.10
N ASP A 66 -7.27 -17.31 -2.38
CA ASP A 66 -7.50 -18.61 -3.00
C ASP A 66 -8.70 -18.56 -3.95
N TYR A 67 -9.81 -17.96 -3.51
CA TYR A 67 -10.98 -17.73 -4.36
C TYR A 67 -10.63 -16.89 -5.60
N ALA A 68 -9.88 -15.79 -5.43
CA ALA A 68 -9.49 -14.92 -6.53
C ALA A 68 -8.55 -15.62 -7.52
N ILE A 69 -7.63 -16.48 -7.05
CA ILE A 69 -6.74 -17.28 -7.90
C ILE A 69 -7.56 -18.19 -8.81
N ASP A 70 -8.58 -18.85 -8.26
CA ASP A 70 -9.44 -19.78 -8.99
C ASP A 70 -10.52 -19.09 -9.83
N THR A 71 -10.65 -17.75 -9.75
CA THR A 71 -11.66 -16.94 -10.43
C THR A 71 -11.00 -15.95 -11.42
N PRO A 72 -10.85 -16.30 -12.70
CA PRO A 72 -10.14 -15.48 -13.70
C PRO A 72 -10.76 -14.10 -13.95
N GLU A 73 -12.05 -13.92 -13.65
CA GLU A 73 -12.79 -12.68 -13.82
C GLU A 73 -12.36 -11.57 -12.84
N ILE A 74 -11.71 -11.93 -11.74
CA ILE A 74 -11.19 -10.98 -10.76
C ILE A 74 -9.91 -10.38 -11.33
N GLU A 75 -9.90 -9.05 -11.52
CA GLU A 75 -8.80 -8.31 -12.14
C GLU A 75 -7.79 -7.78 -11.13
N GLY A 76 -8.11 -7.75 -9.84
CA GLY A 76 -7.19 -7.28 -8.81
C GLY A 76 -7.70 -7.43 -7.38
N ILE A 77 -6.79 -7.24 -6.42
CA ILE A 77 -7.08 -7.28 -4.99
C ILE A 77 -6.58 -6.01 -4.32
N ILE A 78 -7.36 -5.50 -3.37
CA ILE A 78 -7.01 -4.37 -2.49
C ILE A 78 -7.08 -4.83 -1.04
N ILE A 79 -6.03 -4.56 -0.25
CA ILE A 79 -6.03 -4.74 1.21
C ILE A 79 -5.98 -3.36 1.86
N ASP A 80 -7.06 -2.92 2.49
CA ASP A 80 -7.17 -1.62 3.18
C ASP A 80 -7.63 -1.81 4.65
N SER A 81 -6.69 -1.85 5.59
CA SER A 81 -5.25 -1.71 5.45
C SER A 81 -4.50 -2.90 6.06
N LEU A 82 -3.29 -3.12 5.60
CA LEU A 82 -2.40 -4.14 6.15
C LEU A 82 -2.10 -3.91 7.64
N THR A 83 -1.99 -2.66 8.06
CA THR A 83 -1.73 -2.33 9.46
C THR A 83 -2.81 -2.90 10.38
N PHE A 84 -4.08 -2.67 10.07
CA PHE A 84 -5.20 -3.21 10.84
C PHE A 84 -5.36 -4.72 10.67
N LEU A 85 -5.02 -5.28 9.50
CA LEU A 85 -4.99 -6.72 9.30
C LEU A 85 -4.01 -7.40 10.27
N MET A 86 -2.80 -6.84 10.38
CA MET A 86 -1.77 -7.38 11.26
C MET A 86 -2.10 -7.17 12.76
N GLU A 87 -2.73 -6.04 13.11
CA GLU A 87 -3.26 -5.81 14.47
C GLU A 87 -4.39 -6.80 14.81
N MET A 88 -5.24 -7.11 13.86
CA MET A 88 -6.31 -8.11 14.02
C MET A 88 -5.72 -9.51 14.28
N PHE A 89 -4.70 -9.91 13.51
CA PHE A 89 -3.99 -11.17 13.74
C PHE A 89 -3.37 -11.22 15.14
N GLU A 90 -2.68 -10.14 15.54
CA GLU A 90 -2.10 -10.06 16.88
C GLU A 90 -3.18 -10.23 17.95
N SER A 91 -4.28 -9.48 17.86
CA SER A 91 -5.35 -9.50 18.85
C SER A 91 -6.03 -10.86 18.96
N GLN A 92 -6.33 -11.50 17.82
CA GLN A 92 -7.11 -12.74 17.80
C GLN A 92 -6.27 -14.00 18.01
N TYR A 93 -5.02 -14.02 17.55
CA TYR A 93 -4.19 -15.22 17.51
C TYR A 93 -2.97 -15.16 18.43
N VAL A 94 -2.31 -13.99 18.55
CA VAL A 94 -1.11 -13.89 19.39
C VAL A 94 -1.45 -13.67 20.86
N LEU A 95 -2.32 -12.68 21.15
CA LEU A 95 -2.64 -12.31 22.53
C LEU A 95 -3.48 -13.37 23.25
N THR A 96 -4.20 -14.19 22.51
CA THR A 96 -5.04 -15.29 23.04
C THR A 96 -4.29 -16.62 23.15
N ALA A 97 -3.14 -16.77 22.49
CA ALA A 97 -2.39 -18.02 22.45
C ALA A 97 -1.80 -18.40 23.81
N ALA A 98 -1.83 -19.69 24.13
CA ALA A 98 -1.16 -20.25 25.30
C ALA A 98 0.38 -20.15 25.18
N ASN A 99 0.94 -20.39 23.99
CA ASN A 99 2.36 -20.20 23.68
C ASN A 99 2.54 -18.97 22.78
N LYS A 100 2.88 -17.83 23.38
CA LYS A 100 3.06 -16.57 22.67
C LYS A 100 4.28 -16.57 21.75
N GLN A 101 5.32 -17.31 22.07
CA GLN A 101 6.51 -17.37 21.21
C GLN A 101 6.20 -18.04 19.88
N THR A 102 5.48 -19.15 19.88
CA THR A 102 5.01 -19.81 18.65
C THR A 102 4.08 -18.88 17.88
N ALA A 103 3.12 -18.25 18.56
CA ALA A 103 2.14 -17.37 17.93
C ALA A 103 2.76 -16.12 17.26
N TRP A 104 3.88 -15.61 17.76
CA TRP A 104 4.67 -14.58 17.04
C TRP A 104 5.34 -15.13 15.78
N GLY A 105 5.69 -16.39 15.76
CA GLY A 105 6.13 -17.09 14.55
C GLY A 105 5.01 -17.18 13.52
N ASP A 106 3.80 -17.56 13.96
CA ASP A 106 2.60 -17.64 13.11
C ASP A 106 2.20 -16.26 12.54
N TYR A 107 2.33 -15.18 13.33
CA TYR A 107 2.14 -13.80 12.88
C TYR A 107 3.07 -13.46 11.70
N GLN A 108 4.34 -13.80 11.80
CA GLN A 108 5.30 -13.60 10.72
C GLN A 108 4.97 -14.48 9.52
N GLN A 109 4.62 -15.73 9.75
CA GLN A 109 4.31 -16.68 8.68
C GLN A 109 3.03 -16.31 7.95
N PHE A 110 2.01 -15.81 8.63
CA PHE A 110 0.79 -15.28 8.02
C PHE A 110 1.11 -14.19 6.98
N PHE A 111 1.90 -13.19 7.36
CA PHE A 111 2.32 -12.15 6.43
C PHE A 111 3.12 -12.71 5.24
N LYS A 112 4.08 -13.61 5.52
CA LYS A 112 4.87 -14.26 4.46
C LYS A 112 4.01 -15.10 3.52
N THR A 113 3.01 -15.80 4.04
CA THR A 113 2.07 -16.56 3.21
C THR A 113 1.33 -15.66 2.25
N ILE A 114 0.85 -14.48 2.70
CA ILE A 114 0.24 -13.50 1.78
C ILE A 114 1.23 -13.11 0.68
N MET A 115 2.45 -12.70 1.05
CA MET A 115 3.39 -12.07 0.13
C MET A 115 4.13 -13.07 -0.77
N GLN A 116 4.55 -14.22 -0.23
CA GLN A 116 5.43 -15.18 -0.89
C GLN A 116 4.69 -16.38 -1.52
N ASP A 117 3.39 -16.54 -1.23
CA ASP A 117 2.56 -17.57 -1.85
C ASP A 117 1.37 -16.92 -2.58
N LYS A 118 0.45 -16.29 -1.86
CA LYS A 118 -0.82 -15.82 -2.43
C LYS A 118 -0.64 -14.75 -3.51
N VAL A 119 0.16 -13.71 -3.23
CA VAL A 119 0.43 -12.62 -4.18
C VAL A 119 1.14 -13.12 -5.44
N ILE A 120 2.09 -14.05 -5.28
CA ILE A 120 2.81 -14.62 -6.43
C ILE A 120 1.88 -15.45 -7.30
N ARG A 121 1.08 -16.36 -6.70
CA ARG A 121 0.15 -17.21 -7.43
C ARG A 121 -1.02 -16.45 -8.06
N PHE A 122 -1.37 -15.29 -7.52
CA PHE A 122 -2.46 -14.47 -8.05
C PHE A 122 -2.08 -13.81 -9.39
N GLU A 123 -0.82 -13.45 -9.62
CA GLU A 123 -0.25 -12.92 -10.88
C GLU A 123 -0.99 -11.71 -11.48
N ARG A 124 -1.87 -11.07 -10.73
CA ARG A 124 -2.68 -9.90 -11.11
C ARG A 124 -2.44 -8.76 -10.13
N PRO A 125 -2.85 -7.51 -10.43
CA PRO A 125 -2.61 -6.36 -9.57
C PRO A 125 -3.02 -6.56 -8.11
N VAL A 126 -2.12 -6.24 -7.18
CA VAL A 126 -2.38 -6.20 -5.75
C VAL A 126 -1.98 -4.85 -5.20
N ILE A 127 -2.93 -4.13 -4.61
CA ILE A 127 -2.70 -2.86 -3.94
C ILE A 127 -2.85 -3.08 -2.44
N VAL A 128 -1.79 -2.80 -1.70
CA VAL A 128 -1.78 -2.85 -0.25
C VAL A 128 -1.70 -1.44 0.30
N ILE A 129 -2.63 -1.07 1.16
CA ILE A 129 -2.61 0.20 1.88
C ILE A 129 -2.08 -0.04 3.29
N ALA A 130 -1.19 0.83 3.77
CA ALA A 130 -0.68 0.76 5.13
C ALA A 130 -0.53 2.14 5.78
N HIS A 131 -0.71 2.19 7.11
CA HIS A 131 -0.37 3.37 7.90
C HIS A 131 1.12 3.39 8.19
N THR A 132 1.69 4.59 8.28
CA THR A 132 3.09 4.78 8.69
C THR A 132 3.18 5.48 10.04
N LEU A 133 4.27 5.20 10.75
CA LEU A 133 4.69 5.91 11.94
C LEU A 133 6.07 6.53 11.72
N ASP A 134 6.21 7.76 12.22
CA ASP A 134 7.49 8.45 12.30
C ASP A 134 8.11 8.17 13.66
N VAL A 135 9.34 7.63 13.66
CA VAL A 135 10.11 7.33 14.85
C VAL A 135 11.45 8.03 14.76
N TYR A 136 11.81 8.79 15.79
CA TYR A 136 13.13 9.37 15.87
C TYR A 136 14.16 8.29 16.21
N ASP A 137 15.17 8.14 15.37
CA ASP A 137 16.29 7.24 15.58
C ASP A 137 17.45 8.03 16.19
N GLU A 138 17.68 7.84 17.48
CA GLU A 138 18.75 8.50 18.23
C GLU A 138 20.15 8.12 17.73
N THR A 139 20.32 6.94 17.13
CA THR A 139 21.60 6.46 16.63
C THR A 139 22.04 7.22 15.37
N THR A 140 21.09 7.46 14.46
CA THR A 140 21.33 8.17 13.20
C THR A 140 20.91 9.63 13.24
N LEU A 141 20.36 10.10 14.38
CA LEU A 141 19.83 11.46 14.60
C LEU A 141 18.86 11.88 13.48
N SER A 142 18.01 10.95 13.04
CA SER A 142 17.11 11.18 11.92
C SER A 142 15.71 10.61 12.18
N MET A 143 14.71 11.17 11.52
CA MET A 143 13.36 10.59 11.49
C MET A 143 13.33 9.40 10.54
N LYS A 144 12.82 8.26 11.01
CA LYS A 144 12.54 7.09 10.20
C LYS A 144 11.04 6.87 10.10
N THR A 145 10.53 6.77 8.89
CA THR A 145 9.13 6.50 8.61
C THR A 145 8.98 5.07 8.08
N SER A 146 8.19 4.26 8.74
CA SER A 146 7.94 2.88 8.33
C SER A 146 6.55 2.44 8.71
N VAL A 147 6.08 1.34 8.09
CA VAL A 147 4.84 0.67 8.49
C VAL A 147 5.07 -0.03 9.84
N PRO A 148 4.26 0.26 10.86
CA PRO A 148 4.41 -0.38 12.16
C PRO A 148 4.01 -1.85 12.09
N VAL A 149 4.97 -2.73 12.33
CA VAL A 149 4.78 -4.17 12.49
C VAL A 149 5.55 -4.66 13.70
N LYS A 150 5.19 -5.84 14.21
CA LYS A 150 5.76 -6.39 15.43
C LYS A 150 6.57 -7.66 15.15
N GLY A 151 7.15 -8.22 16.20
CA GLY A 151 7.95 -9.43 16.10
C GLY A 151 9.15 -9.28 15.15
N ALA A 152 9.54 -10.36 14.50
CA ALA A 152 10.69 -10.41 13.60
C ALA A 152 10.51 -9.55 12.33
N LEU A 153 9.27 -9.24 11.93
CA LEU A 153 9.00 -8.35 10.79
C LEU A 153 9.50 -6.92 11.02
N LYS A 154 9.58 -6.46 12.28
CA LYS A 154 10.07 -5.12 12.63
C LYS A 154 11.49 -4.86 12.13
N GLY A 155 12.36 -5.86 12.20
CA GLY A 155 13.77 -5.71 11.81
C GLY A 155 13.96 -5.56 10.30
N VAL A 156 13.25 -6.35 9.52
CA VAL A 156 13.33 -6.32 8.04
C VAL A 156 12.48 -5.18 7.46
N GLY A 157 11.32 -4.94 8.05
CA GLY A 157 10.30 -4.05 7.52
C GLY A 157 9.52 -4.67 6.36
N ILE A 158 8.21 -4.50 6.38
CA ILE A 158 7.34 -5.10 5.37
C ILE A 158 7.53 -4.48 3.97
N GLU A 159 7.98 -3.25 3.91
CA GLU A 159 8.22 -2.53 2.65
C GLU A 159 9.24 -3.24 1.76
N SER A 160 10.12 -4.06 2.37
CA SER A 160 11.11 -4.85 1.63
C SER A 160 10.50 -5.92 0.70
N TYR A 161 9.25 -6.31 0.95
CA TYR A 161 8.52 -7.28 0.12
C TYR A 161 7.87 -6.67 -1.12
N PHE A 162 7.93 -5.35 -1.29
CA PHE A 162 7.31 -4.64 -2.41
C PHE A 162 8.38 -4.07 -3.35
N SER A 163 8.20 -4.22 -4.65
CA SER A 163 9.01 -3.55 -5.67
C SER A 163 8.64 -2.07 -5.80
N THR A 164 7.39 -1.72 -5.52
CA THR A 164 6.87 -0.36 -5.60
C THR A 164 6.23 0.05 -4.27
N VAL A 165 6.79 1.08 -3.65
CA VAL A 165 6.30 1.69 -2.40
C VAL A 165 6.18 3.18 -2.63
N VAL A 166 4.96 3.71 -2.61
CA VAL A 166 4.70 5.14 -2.73
C VAL A 166 4.22 5.75 -1.42
N GLY A 167 4.67 6.97 -1.14
CA GLY A 167 4.22 7.74 0.01
C GLY A 167 2.99 8.57 -0.32
N ALA A 168 1.83 8.27 0.27
CA ALA A 168 0.67 9.15 0.19
C ALA A 168 0.86 10.36 1.12
N LYS A 169 0.83 11.57 0.55
CA LYS A 169 1.14 12.81 1.25
C LYS A 169 0.17 13.94 0.91
N ARG A 170 0.13 14.93 1.79
CA ARG A 170 -0.48 16.23 1.54
C ARG A 170 0.64 17.27 1.46
N MET A 171 0.81 17.86 0.27
CA MET A 171 1.89 18.81 -0.01
C MET A 171 1.33 20.18 -0.35
N SER A 172 2.07 21.25 -0.03
CA SER A 172 1.67 22.59 -0.47
C SER A 172 1.83 22.73 -1.98
N THR A 173 0.92 23.46 -2.61
CA THR A 173 1.00 23.73 -4.07
C THR A 173 2.27 24.50 -4.43
N LYS A 174 2.78 25.33 -3.50
CA LYS A 174 4.04 26.04 -3.65
C LYS A 174 5.25 25.10 -3.73
N GLU A 175 5.32 24.08 -2.87
CA GLU A 175 6.40 23.08 -2.92
C GLU A 175 6.29 22.22 -4.20
N LEU A 176 5.07 21.86 -4.61
CA LEU A 176 4.83 21.07 -5.81
C LEU A 176 5.19 21.79 -7.11
N ALA A 177 5.24 23.12 -7.14
CA ALA A 177 5.65 23.89 -8.31
C ALA A 177 7.07 23.55 -8.82
N ALA A 178 7.95 23.08 -7.92
CA ALA A 178 9.29 22.61 -8.29
C ALA A 178 9.32 21.24 -8.99
N TYR A 179 8.19 20.53 -9.01
CA TYR A 179 8.03 19.17 -9.56
C TYR A 179 6.96 19.11 -10.66
N ALA A 180 6.81 20.21 -11.43
CA ALA A 180 5.81 20.27 -12.49
C ALA A 180 6.05 19.18 -13.54
N ASN A 181 5.06 18.31 -13.77
CA ASN A 181 5.11 17.23 -14.73
C ASN A 181 3.70 16.90 -15.26
N PRO A 182 3.55 16.15 -16.37
CA PRO A 182 2.24 15.82 -16.95
C PRO A 182 1.28 15.03 -16.03
N HIS A 183 1.82 14.35 -15.02
CA HIS A 183 1.10 13.50 -14.09
C HIS A 183 0.78 14.18 -12.75
N LEU A 184 1.08 15.47 -12.62
CA LEU A 184 0.77 16.31 -11.46
C LEU A 184 -0.08 17.51 -11.90
N LYS A 185 -1.40 17.39 -11.74
CA LYS A 185 -2.36 18.42 -12.18
C LYS A 185 -3.00 19.12 -10.99
N ILE A 186 -2.60 20.36 -10.73
CA ILE A 186 -3.20 21.18 -9.68
C ILE A 186 -4.50 21.79 -10.18
N THR A 187 -5.62 21.43 -9.57
CA THR A 187 -6.94 21.97 -9.88
C THR A 187 -7.12 23.38 -9.28
N PRO A 188 -8.06 24.21 -9.80
CA PRO A 188 -8.38 25.50 -9.20
C PRO A 188 -8.77 25.42 -7.71
N GLN A 189 -9.45 24.35 -7.30
CA GLN A 189 -9.81 24.12 -5.90
C GLN A 189 -8.56 23.87 -5.04
N GLU A 190 -7.63 23.01 -5.50
CA GLU A 190 -6.39 22.72 -4.78
C GLU A 190 -5.48 23.94 -4.70
N ALA A 191 -5.45 24.76 -5.77
CA ALA A 191 -4.73 26.04 -5.77
C ALA A 191 -5.32 27.01 -4.72
N SER A 192 -6.65 27.08 -4.61
CA SER A 192 -7.34 27.91 -3.59
C SER A 192 -7.11 27.40 -2.17
N LEU A 193 -7.00 26.08 -1.99
CA LEU A 193 -6.73 25.45 -0.69
C LEU A 193 -5.23 25.46 -0.33
N GLU A 194 -4.37 25.83 -1.28
CA GLU A 194 -2.91 25.85 -1.17
C GLU A 194 -2.27 24.49 -0.86
N PHE A 195 -3.00 23.39 -1.02
CA PHE A 195 -2.45 22.04 -0.88
C PHE A 195 -3.10 21.03 -1.83
N LYS A 196 -2.38 19.93 -2.05
CA LYS A 196 -2.83 18.79 -2.85
C LYS A 196 -2.42 17.48 -2.19
N TYR A 197 -3.26 16.44 -2.34
CA TYR A 197 -2.87 15.06 -2.06
C TYR A 197 -2.11 14.49 -3.25
N VAL A 198 -0.96 13.90 -2.98
CA VAL A 198 -0.04 13.37 -3.99
C VAL A 198 0.51 12.02 -3.59
N PHE A 199 1.03 11.28 -4.55
CA PHE A 199 1.98 10.21 -4.31
C PHE A 199 3.40 10.72 -4.47
N GLN A 200 4.25 10.40 -3.50
CA GLN A 200 5.68 10.52 -3.65
C GLN A 200 6.24 9.18 -4.17
N THR A 201 6.91 9.21 -5.29
CA THR A 201 7.43 8.05 -6.04
C THR A 201 8.93 7.84 -5.84
N LEU A 202 9.67 8.91 -5.59
CA LEU A 202 11.12 8.90 -5.37
C LEU A 202 11.47 9.59 -4.04
N PRO A 203 12.54 9.16 -3.35
CA PRO A 203 13.02 9.83 -2.14
C PRO A 203 13.52 11.26 -2.47
N THR A 204 13.38 12.16 -1.52
CA THR A 204 13.95 13.51 -1.57
C THR A 204 14.96 13.69 -0.44
N LYS A 205 15.70 14.79 -0.43
CA LYS A 205 16.62 15.14 0.66
C LYS A 205 15.92 15.21 2.04
N LYS A 206 14.61 15.53 2.05
CA LYS A 206 13.80 15.61 3.28
C LYS A 206 13.19 14.27 3.70
N THR A 207 13.19 13.26 2.81
CA THR A 207 12.49 11.99 3.01
C THR A 207 13.42 10.78 2.91
N THR A 208 14.70 10.97 3.18
CA THR A 208 15.72 9.90 3.17
C THR A 208 15.46 8.81 4.22
N GLY A 209 14.71 9.12 5.28
CA GLY A 209 14.27 8.16 6.29
C GLY A 209 12.99 7.39 5.95
N GLU A 210 12.35 7.69 4.81
CA GLU A 210 11.16 7.01 4.32
C GLU A 210 11.54 5.85 3.38
N ARG A 211 10.77 4.77 3.43
CA ARG A 211 11.04 3.57 2.61
C ARG A 211 10.35 3.62 1.24
N ILE A 212 10.40 4.78 0.59
CA ILE A 212 9.87 4.96 -0.76
C ILE A 212 10.80 4.30 -1.76
N ARG A 213 10.25 3.55 -2.70
CA ARG A 213 10.99 2.92 -3.79
C ARG A 213 10.13 2.72 -5.02
N SER A 214 10.76 2.73 -6.17
CA SER A 214 10.16 2.40 -7.47
C SER A 214 11.18 1.64 -8.33
N PRO A 215 10.75 0.90 -9.35
CA PRO A 215 11.65 0.32 -10.33
C PRO A 215 12.58 1.39 -10.92
N MET A 216 13.84 1.03 -11.15
CA MET A 216 14.87 1.97 -11.59
C MET A 216 14.50 2.57 -12.96
N GLY A 217 14.43 3.89 -13.05
CA GLY A 217 14.10 4.59 -14.30
C GLY A 217 12.61 4.63 -14.66
N MET A 218 11.72 4.08 -13.83
CA MET A 218 10.26 4.20 -14.06
C MET A 218 9.75 5.62 -13.89
N PHE A 219 10.33 6.39 -12.97
CA PHE A 219 10.01 7.80 -12.74
C PHE A 219 11.21 8.70 -12.94
N THR A 220 10.99 9.86 -13.53
CA THR A 220 11.98 10.93 -13.61
C THR A 220 12.05 11.75 -12.33
N PRO A 221 13.11 12.56 -12.09
CA PRO A 221 13.18 13.44 -10.92
C PRO A 221 12.00 14.41 -10.80
N GLU A 222 11.46 14.89 -11.92
CA GLU A 222 10.28 15.75 -11.96
C GLU A 222 9.02 15.02 -11.51
N GLU A 223 8.94 13.71 -11.75
CA GLU A 223 7.84 12.82 -11.35
C GLU A 223 7.98 12.30 -9.90
N THR A 224 8.86 12.91 -9.10
CA THR A 224 8.96 12.62 -7.65
C THR A 224 7.61 12.76 -6.95
N PHE A 225 6.76 13.67 -7.44
CA PHE A 225 5.38 13.79 -7.00
C PHE A 225 4.43 13.70 -8.19
N ILE A 226 3.43 12.85 -8.08
CA ILE A 226 2.35 12.67 -9.06
C ILE A 226 0.99 12.77 -8.37
N ASP A 227 -0.09 12.82 -9.13
CA ASP A 227 -1.44 12.80 -8.59
C ASP A 227 -1.67 11.58 -7.69
N ASN A 228 -2.47 11.77 -6.65
CA ASN A 228 -2.91 10.71 -5.75
C ASN A 228 -3.93 9.80 -6.47
N ASP A 229 -3.43 8.91 -7.33
CA ASP A 229 -4.21 8.05 -8.22
C ASP A 229 -3.55 6.67 -8.38
N ALA A 230 -4.17 5.65 -7.79
CA ALA A 230 -3.66 4.29 -7.83
C ALA A 230 -3.74 3.65 -9.22
N GLN A 231 -4.73 4.06 -10.05
CA GLN A 231 -4.79 3.57 -11.43
C GLN A 231 -3.61 4.05 -12.25
N MET A 232 -3.17 5.29 -12.03
CA MET A 232 -1.99 5.83 -12.70
C MET A 232 -0.73 5.01 -12.37
N LEU A 233 -0.55 4.58 -11.11
CA LEU A 233 0.57 3.72 -10.74
C LEU A 233 0.52 2.36 -11.45
N LEU A 234 -0.66 1.76 -11.57
CA LEU A 234 -0.83 0.50 -12.30
C LEU A 234 -0.49 0.68 -13.79
N ASP A 235 -0.87 1.82 -14.39
CA ASP A 235 -0.55 2.12 -15.77
C ASP A 235 0.96 2.28 -15.98
N PHE A 236 1.67 2.96 -15.06
CA PHE A 236 3.13 3.06 -15.08
C PHE A 236 3.80 1.68 -15.00
N LEU A 237 3.38 0.84 -14.07
CA LEU A 237 3.95 -0.51 -13.92
C LEU A 237 3.69 -1.37 -15.16
N LYS A 238 2.47 -1.33 -15.70
CA LYS A 238 2.12 -2.06 -16.91
C LYS A 238 2.94 -1.61 -18.12
N GLU A 239 3.27 -0.33 -18.22
CA GLU A 239 4.10 0.19 -19.31
C GLU A 239 5.57 -0.18 -19.11
N TYR A 240 6.06 -0.12 -17.86
CA TYR A 240 7.45 -0.39 -17.52
C TYR A 240 7.85 -1.86 -17.73
N TYR A 241 6.94 -2.81 -17.46
CA TYR A 241 7.19 -4.26 -17.54
C TYR A 241 6.67 -4.91 -18.85
N LYS A 242 6.29 -4.12 -19.86
CA LYS A 242 5.99 -4.63 -21.21
C LYS A 242 7.26 -5.10 -21.92
#